data_12f4d100f8f82e1fae759b6fd1484844
#
_entry.id   12f4d100f8f82e1fae759b6fd1484844
#
_cell.length_a   1.000
_cell.length_b   1.000
_cell.length_c   1.000
_cell.angle_alpha   90.00
_cell.angle_beta   90.00
_cell.angle_gamma   90.00
#
_symmetry.space_group_name_H-M   'P 1'
#
loop_
_entity.id
_entity.type
_entity.pdbx_description
1 polymer ?
#
loop_
_entity_poly.entity_id
_entity_poly.type
_entity_poly.pdbx_seq_one_letter_code
_entity_poly.pdbx_strand_id
1 'polypeptide(L)'
;MNNKLPLAGLTIRTAVVRLSDRGYIVAADTKTEMEDPHAITFTWDRGQFSQGDRNYNAHSLCIINKPELGFVDISEQGYYSVNTVNGLTSGDILESSQPPPKEARYGGFRSVSEIAGRAFVVGLRGLVYRLDELKLWTRIDDGLPKSFNIQAIHGFDATDIYAVGRKGEVWHYDGKVWEKLDMPTNANLTSVKCAADGKVYITGHSGTLLCGSGETWEVINHESTDEDLWDIEWFEDKVYVSSMSSVYRLEEGQRLVKVDFGNDTPKTCYQLSTADGVMWSNGEDDIMAFDGTVWSRIV
;
A
#
# COMPACT_ATOMS: atom_id res chain seq x y z
N MET A 1 -11.92 -1.51 -34.94
CA MET A 1 -12.04 -2.43 -33.82
C MET A 1 -12.12 -1.55 -32.57
N ASN A 2 -13.22 -1.58 -31.83
CA ASN A 2 -13.35 -0.81 -30.59
C ASN A 2 -12.37 -1.44 -29.59
N ASN A 3 -11.22 -0.80 -29.36
CA ASN A 3 -10.36 -1.11 -28.23
C ASN A 3 -11.08 -0.64 -26.95
N LYS A 4 -11.98 -1.46 -26.42
CA LYS A 4 -12.41 -1.28 -25.04
C LYS A 4 -11.16 -1.46 -24.17
N LEU A 5 -10.86 -0.50 -23.33
CA LEU A 5 -9.84 -0.68 -22.28
C LEU A 5 -10.19 -1.95 -21.49
N PRO A 6 -9.24 -2.83 -21.21
CA PRO A 6 -9.53 -4.14 -20.59
C PRO A 6 -10.14 -4.01 -19.18
N LEU A 7 -10.02 -2.85 -18.53
CA LEU A 7 -10.62 -2.55 -17.22
C LEU A 7 -12.02 -1.93 -17.29
N ALA A 8 -12.63 -1.81 -18.48
CA ALA A 8 -13.95 -1.18 -18.62
C ALA A 8 -15.04 -1.98 -17.87
N GLY A 9 -15.64 -1.36 -16.86
CA GLY A 9 -16.67 -1.94 -16.00
C GLY A 9 -16.15 -2.64 -14.76
N LEU A 10 -14.83 -2.60 -14.54
CA LEU A 10 -14.19 -3.03 -13.30
C LEU A 10 -13.83 -1.83 -12.44
N THR A 11 -13.74 -2.05 -11.14
CA THR A 11 -13.22 -1.07 -10.17
C THR A 11 -11.80 -1.47 -9.80
N ILE A 12 -10.86 -0.54 -9.95
CA ILE A 12 -9.46 -0.73 -9.54
C ILE A 12 -9.41 -0.75 -8.01
N ARG A 13 -8.79 -1.79 -7.46
CA ARG A 13 -8.60 -1.96 -6.01
C ARG A 13 -7.25 -1.44 -5.56
N THR A 14 -6.22 -1.70 -6.37
CA THR A 14 -4.85 -1.28 -6.11
C THR A 14 -4.02 -1.39 -7.39
N ALA A 15 -2.99 -0.56 -7.51
CA ALA A 15 -2.04 -0.65 -8.60
C ALA A 15 -0.64 -0.26 -8.13
N VAL A 16 0.38 -0.92 -8.66
CA VAL A 16 1.78 -0.59 -8.37
C VAL A 16 2.61 -0.52 -9.65
N VAL A 17 3.46 0.48 -9.73
CA VAL A 17 4.45 0.59 -10.79
C VAL A 17 5.69 -0.23 -10.43
N ARG A 18 6.27 -0.93 -11.41
CA ARG A 18 7.51 -1.67 -11.27
C ARG A 18 8.67 -1.06 -12.07
N LEU A 19 8.37 -0.71 -13.30
CA LEU A 19 9.28 -0.02 -14.23
C LEU A 19 8.51 1.12 -14.87
N SER A 20 9.18 2.06 -15.43
CA SER A 20 8.57 3.20 -16.14
C SER A 20 7.58 2.80 -17.23
N ASP A 21 7.72 1.59 -17.76
CA ASP A 21 6.87 1.01 -18.80
C ASP A 21 6.12 -0.26 -18.36
N ARG A 22 6.13 -0.60 -17.05
CA ARG A 22 5.47 -1.81 -16.53
C ARG A 22 4.92 -1.65 -15.12
N GLY A 23 3.71 -2.17 -14.90
CA GLY A 23 3.07 -2.21 -13.58
C GLY A 23 2.03 -3.31 -13.47
N TYR A 24 1.48 -3.43 -12.26
CA TYR A 24 0.50 -4.45 -11.92
C TYR A 24 -0.72 -3.80 -11.30
N ILE A 25 -1.90 -4.33 -11.62
CA ILE A 25 -3.19 -3.77 -11.22
C ILE A 25 -4.06 -4.91 -10.72
N VAL A 26 -4.79 -4.68 -9.65
CA VAL A 26 -5.88 -5.55 -9.20
C VAL A 26 -7.18 -4.79 -9.37
N ALA A 27 -8.14 -5.43 -10.05
CA ALA A 27 -9.47 -4.88 -10.26
C ALA A 27 -10.54 -5.96 -10.07
N ALA A 28 -11.76 -5.55 -9.76
CA ALA A 28 -12.89 -6.45 -9.56
C ALA A 28 -14.20 -5.87 -10.10
N ASP A 29 -15.14 -6.74 -10.46
CA ASP A 29 -16.53 -6.35 -10.67
C ASP A 29 -17.26 -6.27 -9.32
N THR A 30 -17.41 -5.05 -8.81
CA THR A 30 -18.05 -4.80 -7.52
C THR A 30 -19.52 -5.18 -7.45
N LYS A 31 -20.18 -5.42 -8.60
CA LYS A 31 -21.59 -5.80 -8.64
C LYS A 31 -21.79 -7.28 -8.30
N THR A 32 -20.80 -8.13 -8.55
CA THR A 32 -20.86 -9.57 -8.34
C THR A 32 -20.02 -10.05 -7.17
N GLU A 33 -19.16 -9.19 -6.61
CA GLU A 33 -18.16 -9.52 -5.60
C GLU A 33 -18.72 -10.19 -4.34
N MET A 34 -19.96 -9.86 -3.94
CA MET A 34 -20.58 -10.48 -2.75
C MET A 34 -21.08 -11.90 -3.00
N GLU A 35 -21.45 -12.23 -4.24
CA GLU A 35 -21.97 -13.55 -4.63
C GLU A 35 -20.87 -14.47 -5.12
N ASP A 36 -19.86 -13.90 -5.78
CA ASP A 36 -18.72 -14.60 -6.36
C ASP A 36 -17.42 -13.85 -6.06
N PRO A 37 -16.77 -14.14 -4.91
CA PRO A 37 -15.51 -13.49 -4.53
C PRO A 37 -14.41 -13.75 -5.55
N HIS A 38 -14.07 -12.73 -6.33
CA HIS A 38 -13.04 -12.81 -7.37
C HIS A 38 -12.35 -11.46 -7.58
N ALA A 39 -11.16 -11.51 -8.13
CA ALA A 39 -10.45 -10.34 -8.65
C ALA A 39 -9.69 -10.72 -9.92
N ILE A 40 -9.37 -9.73 -10.71
CA ILE A 40 -8.56 -9.87 -11.91
C ILE A 40 -7.27 -9.07 -11.68
N THR A 41 -6.14 -9.73 -11.85
CA THR A 41 -4.84 -9.06 -11.88
C THR A 41 -4.47 -8.75 -13.32
N PHE A 42 -4.02 -7.53 -13.56
CA PHE A 42 -3.50 -7.13 -14.86
C PHE A 42 -2.02 -6.81 -14.74
N THR A 43 -1.28 -7.21 -15.76
CA THR A 43 0.06 -6.69 -16.04
C THR A 43 -0.08 -5.70 -17.18
N TRP A 44 0.29 -4.43 -16.92
CA TRP A 44 0.48 -3.43 -17.94
C TRP A 44 1.96 -3.42 -18.35
N ASP A 45 2.24 -3.61 -19.63
CA ASP A 45 3.59 -3.63 -20.20
C ASP A 45 3.57 -2.85 -21.51
N ARG A 46 4.16 -1.65 -21.51
CA ARG A 46 4.27 -0.79 -22.70
C ARG A 46 2.94 -0.60 -23.44
N GLY A 47 1.89 -0.28 -22.71
CA GLY A 47 0.56 -0.07 -23.27
C GLY A 47 -0.22 -1.33 -23.59
N GLN A 48 0.32 -2.51 -23.34
CA GLN A 48 -0.37 -3.80 -23.51
C GLN A 48 -0.80 -4.36 -22.16
N PHE A 49 -1.96 -5.00 -22.12
CA PHE A 49 -2.48 -5.64 -20.93
C PHE A 49 -2.54 -7.15 -21.10
N SER A 50 -2.07 -7.86 -20.11
CA SER A 50 -2.37 -9.28 -19.90
C SER A 50 -3.04 -9.46 -18.55
N GLN A 51 -3.86 -10.48 -18.38
CA GLN A 51 -4.65 -10.70 -17.18
C GLN A 51 -4.51 -12.11 -16.62
N GLY A 52 -4.79 -12.24 -15.32
CA GLY A 52 -4.92 -13.49 -14.61
C GLY A 52 -6.01 -13.39 -13.55
N ASP A 53 -6.77 -14.46 -13.40
CA ASP A 53 -7.90 -14.49 -12.47
C ASP A 53 -7.46 -14.87 -11.05
N ARG A 54 -8.22 -14.40 -10.05
CA ARG A 54 -8.16 -14.79 -8.65
C ARG A 54 -9.54 -15.27 -8.21
N ASN A 55 -9.57 -16.36 -7.49
CA ASN A 55 -10.79 -16.90 -6.89
C ASN A 55 -11.05 -16.35 -5.48
N TYR A 56 -10.60 -15.12 -5.22
CA TYR A 56 -10.79 -14.37 -3.99
C TYR A 56 -10.71 -12.87 -4.27
N ASN A 57 -11.26 -12.05 -3.36
CA ASN A 57 -11.23 -10.60 -3.46
C ASN A 57 -9.85 -10.05 -3.08
N ALA A 58 -8.91 -10.04 -4.03
CA ALA A 58 -7.64 -9.36 -3.84
C ALA A 58 -7.87 -7.85 -3.74
N HIS A 59 -7.20 -7.19 -2.79
CA HIS A 59 -7.41 -5.74 -2.55
C HIS A 59 -6.12 -4.97 -2.25
N SER A 60 -5.02 -5.66 -2.00
CA SER A 60 -3.72 -5.02 -1.76
C SER A 60 -2.64 -5.82 -2.47
N LEU A 61 -1.63 -5.12 -2.97
CA LEU A 61 -0.56 -5.72 -3.74
C LEU A 61 0.75 -4.96 -3.52
N CYS A 62 1.88 -5.69 -3.53
CA CYS A 62 3.21 -5.10 -3.56
C CYS A 62 4.16 -5.88 -4.47
N ILE A 63 5.24 -5.25 -4.87
CA ILE A 63 6.34 -5.89 -5.62
C ILE A 63 7.36 -6.39 -4.61
N ILE A 64 7.93 -7.56 -4.86
CA ILE A 64 8.98 -8.16 -4.03
C ILE A 64 10.20 -8.53 -4.87
N ASN A 65 11.35 -8.59 -4.21
CA ASN A 65 12.61 -9.10 -4.78
C ASN A 65 13.05 -10.41 -4.10
N LYS A 66 12.47 -10.73 -2.95
CA LYS A 66 12.74 -11.93 -2.16
C LYS A 66 11.42 -12.57 -1.72
N PRO A 67 11.34 -13.93 -1.68
CA PRO A 67 12.41 -14.89 -2.05
C PRO A 67 12.74 -14.89 -3.55
N GLU A 68 11.85 -14.42 -4.40
CA GLU A 68 12.00 -14.27 -5.84
C GLU A 68 11.41 -12.94 -6.31
N LEU A 69 11.89 -12.42 -7.43
CA LEU A 69 11.34 -11.23 -8.03
C LEU A 69 9.93 -11.51 -8.56
N GLY A 70 8.96 -10.73 -8.08
CA GLY A 70 7.55 -10.88 -8.45
C GLY A 70 6.66 -9.86 -7.80
N PHE A 71 5.36 -10.12 -7.79
CA PHE A 71 4.39 -9.37 -7.00
C PHE A 71 3.55 -10.30 -6.14
N VAL A 72 3.10 -9.77 -5.02
CA VAL A 72 2.22 -10.45 -4.05
C VAL A 72 0.91 -9.70 -4.00
N ASP A 73 -0.20 -10.40 -4.17
CA ASP A 73 -1.53 -9.88 -3.89
C ASP A 73 -2.19 -10.66 -2.74
N ILE A 74 -3.03 -9.98 -1.96
CA ILE A 74 -3.70 -10.54 -0.79
C ILE A 74 -5.18 -10.20 -0.74
N SER A 75 -5.96 -11.04 -0.05
CA SER A 75 -7.34 -10.75 0.36
C SER A 75 -7.45 -10.43 1.85
N GLU A 76 -8.56 -9.81 2.25
CA GLU A 76 -8.91 -9.57 3.66
C GLU A 76 -8.98 -10.87 4.47
N GLN A 77 -9.37 -11.99 3.85
CA GLN A 77 -9.50 -13.29 4.48
C GLN A 77 -8.14 -13.98 4.70
N GLY A 78 -7.08 -13.53 4.01
CA GLY A 78 -5.73 -14.09 4.11
C GLY A 78 -5.33 -14.99 2.94
N TYR A 79 -6.15 -15.09 1.90
CA TYR A 79 -5.69 -15.70 0.66
C TYR A 79 -4.62 -14.81 0.03
N TYR A 80 -3.61 -15.45 -0.56
CA TYR A 80 -2.54 -14.73 -1.25
C TYR A 80 -2.12 -15.43 -2.52
N SER A 81 -1.51 -14.67 -3.42
CA SER A 81 -0.75 -15.18 -4.55
C SER A 81 0.59 -14.48 -4.66
N VAL A 82 1.61 -15.22 -5.02
CA VAL A 82 2.93 -14.73 -5.43
C VAL A 82 3.12 -15.08 -6.89
N ASN A 83 3.18 -14.06 -7.73
CA ASN A 83 3.40 -14.22 -9.17
C ASN A 83 4.84 -13.85 -9.50
N THR A 84 5.62 -14.82 -9.97
CA THR A 84 7.02 -14.66 -10.35
C THR A 84 7.24 -15.09 -11.80
N VAL A 85 8.44 -14.90 -12.29
CA VAL A 85 8.82 -15.40 -13.63
C VAL A 85 8.77 -16.93 -13.73
N ASN A 86 8.82 -17.64 -12.59
CA ASN A 86 8.79 -19.09 -12.49
C ASN A 86 7.36 -19.64 -12.33
N GLY A 87 6.37 -18.79 -12.22
CA GLY A 87 4.95 -19.14 -12.13
C GLY A 87 4.21 -18.54 -10.97
N LEU A 88 2.97 -19.01 -10.77
CA LEU A 88 2.05 -18.57 -9.74
C LEU A 88 2.07 -19.54 -8.56
N THR A 89 2.29 -19.03 -7.36
CA THR A 89 2.10 -19.73 -6.09
C THR A 89 0.95 -19.07 -5.35
N SER A 90 -0.02 -19.85 -4.88
CA SER A 90 -1.15 -19.35 -4.11
C SER A 90 -1.34 -20.16 -2.83
N GLY A 91 -1.99 -19.58 -1.84
CA GLY A 91 -2.26 -20.23 -0.56
C GLY A 91 -3.05 -19.34 0.38
N ASP A 92 -3.00 -19.73 1.64
CA ASP A 92 -3.57 -18.99 2.75
C ASP A 92 -2.45 -18.68 3.75
N ILE A 93 -2.34 -17.40 4.14
CA ILE A 93 -1.28 -16.89 5.03
C ILE A 93 -1.27 -17.63 6.35
N LEU A 94 -2.43 -17.86 6.94
CA LEU A 94 -2.53 -18.49 8.25
C LEU A 94 -2.17 -19.99 8.20
N GLU A 95 -2.55 -20.70 7.13
CA GLU A 95 -2.16 -22.10 6.92
C GLU A 95 -0.67 -22.26 6.60
N SER A 96 -0.12 -21.27 5.92
CA SER A 96 1.28 -21.23 5.51
C SER A 96 2.20 -20.57 6.55
N SER A 97 1.68 -20.22 7.74
CA SER A 97 2.44 -19.44 8.73
C SER A 97 3.16 -20.29 9.78
N GLN A 98 4.31 -19.76 10.26
CA GLN A 98 5.05 -20.30 11.39
C GLN A 98 5.41 -19.18 12.39
N PRO A 99 5.15 -19.37 13.70
CA PRO A 99 4.31 -20.46 14.23
C PRO A 99 2.85 -20.33 13.74
N PRO A 100 2.13 -21.45 13.67
CA PRO A 100 0.73 -21.42 13.28
C PRO A 100 -0.09 -20.61 14.29
N PRO A 101 -1.18 -19.98 13.85
CA PRO A 101 -2.03 -19.18 14.74
C PRO A 101 -2.63 -20.05 15.86
N LYS A 102 -2.59 -19.55 17.09
CA LYS A 102 -3.10 -20.25 18.27
C LYS A 102 -4.65 -20.20 18.39
N GLU A 103 -5.30 -19.32 17.66
CA GLU A 103 -6.75 -19.08 17.73
C GLU A 103 -7.40 -19.25 16.36
N ALA A 104 -8.70 -19.57 16.35
CA ALA A 104 -9.47 -19.69 15.13
C ALA A 104 -9.46 -18.36 14.34
N ARG A 105 -9.49 -18.48 13.04
CA ARG A 105 -9.36 -17.38 12.09
C ARG A 105 -10.50 -16.39 12.21
N TYR A 106 -10.10 -15.16 12.30
CA TYR A 106 -10.93 -14.07 11.83
C TYR A 106 -10.07 -13.31 10.85
N GLY A 107 -10.49 -13.22 9.58
CA GLY A 107 -9.86 -12.40 8.56
C GLY A 107 -9.69 -10.94 9.03
N GLY A 108 -9.15 -10.10 8.21
CA GLY A 108 -8.97 -8.71 8.53
C GLY A 108 -7.56 -8.23 8.20
N PHE A 109 -6.91 -8.90 7.23
CA PHE A 109 -5.72 -8.35 6.61
C PHE A 109 -6.08 -7.07 5.86
N ARG A 110 -5.24 -6.05 5.98
CA ARG A 110 -5.50 -4.71 5.48
C ARG A 110 -4.60 -4.31 4.32
N SER A 111 -3.31 -4.56 4.47
CA SER A 111 -2.35 -4.19 3.43
C SER A 111 -1.18 -5.15 3.38
N VAL A 112 -0.56 -5.20 2.21
CA VAL A 112 0.74 -5.80 1.98
C VAL A 112 1.70 -4.74 1.47
N SER A 113 2.87 -4.64 2.09
CA SER A 113 3.91 -3.67 1.73
C SER A 113 5.24 -4.39 1.53
N GLU A 114 6.07 -3.85 0.64
CA GLU A 114 7.44 -4.32 0.48
C GLU A 114 8.35 -3.65 1.51
N ILE A 115 9.13 -4.43 2.24
CA ILE A 115 10.19 -3.96 3.14
C ILE A 115 11.41 -4.84 2.94
N ALA A 116 12.54 -4.25 2.62
CA ALA A 116 13.82 -4.94 2.37
C ALA A 116 13.74 -6.09 1.34
N GLY A 117 12.90 -5.92 0.34
CA GLY A 117 12.67 -6.87 -0.75
C GLY A 117 11.61 -7.92 -0.48
N ARG A 118 10.99 -7.97 0.71
CA ARG A 118 10.01 -8.98 1.12
C ARG A 118 8.64 -8.38 1.32
N ALA A 119 7.60 -9.21 1.16
CA ALA A 119 6.24 -8.82 1.51
C ALA A 119 6.04 -8.90 3.04
N PHE A 120 5.45 -7.84 3.60
CA PHE A 120 4.93 -7.78 4.96
C PHE A 120 3.43 -7.53 4.88
N VAL A 121 2.65 -8.36 5.55
CA VAL A 121 1.20 -8.26 5.59
C VAL A 121 0.76 -7.86 6.98
N VAL A 122 -0.12 -6.89 7.06
CA VAL A 122 -0.67 -6.40 8.34
C VAL A 122 -2.19 -6.43 8.34
N GLY A 123 -2.76 -6.37 9.55
CA GLY A 123 -4.20 -6.39 9.67
C GLY A 123 -4.74 -6.09 11.08
N LEU A 124 -6.00 -6.41 11.25
CA LEU A 124 -6.69 -6.26 12.52
C LEU A 124 -6.04 -7.13 13.60
N ARG A 125 -6.23 -6.74 14.87
CA ARG A 125 -5.76 -7.48 16.05
C ARG A 125 -4.24 -7.63 16.14
N GLY A 126 -3.50 -6.66 15.61
CA GLY A 126 -2.04 -6.62 15.66
C GLY A 126 -1.37 -7.69 14.80
N LEU A 127 -2.01 -8.20 13.76
CA LEU A 127 -1.43 -9.21 12.89
C LEU A 127 -0.31 -8.61 12.04
N VAL A 128 0.87 -9.24 12.08
CA VAL A 128 2.00 -8.93 11.19
C VAL A 128 2.67 -10.24 10.75
N TYR A 129 2.75 -10.43 9.44
CA TYR A 129 3.42 -11.59 8.83
C TYR A 129 4.41 -11.13 7.76
N ARG A 130 5.52 -11.84 7.64
CA ARG A 130 6.55 -11.64 6.62
C ARG A 130 6.65 -12.87 5.73
N LEU A 131 6.71 -12.69 4.43
CA LEU A 131 6.96 -13.76 3.46
C LEU A 131 8.46 -14.10 3.42
N ASP A 132 8.83 -15.26 3.92
CA ASP A 132 10.23 -15.73 3.93
C ASP A 132 10.55 -16.63 2.74
N GLU A 133 9.62 -17.52 2.37
CA GLU A 133 9.67 -18.37 1.18
C GLU A 133 8.31 -18.29 0.46
N LEU A 134 8.21 -18.72 -0.79
CA LEU A 134 6.97 -18.60 -1.59
C LEU A 134 5.72 -19.18 -0.90
N LYS A 135 5.91 -20.14 0.03
CA LYS A 135 4.85 -20.80 0.79
C LYS A 135 5.06 -20.73 2.30
N LEU A 136 5.88 -19.81 2.77
CA LEU A 136 6.19 -19.70 4.19
C LEU A 136 6.06 -18.25 4.64
N TRP A 137 5.09 -18.02 5.50
CA TRP A 137 4.89 -16.75 6.20
C TRP A 137 5.39 -16.87 7.64
N THR A 138 6.25 -15.97 8.07
CA THR A 138 6.70 -15.89 9.45
C THR A 138 5.91 -14.84 10.18
N ARG A 139 5.31 -15.24 11.30
CA ARG A 139 4.61 -14.34 12.20
C ARG A 139 5.61 -13.54 13.02
N ILE A 140 5.49 -12.21 13.01
CA ILE A 140 6.39 -11.28 13.71
C ILE A 140 5.64 -10.24 14.56
N ASP A 141 4.44 -10.55 15.00
CA ASP A 141 3.57 -9.66 15.79
C ASP A 141 3.70 -9.85 17.31
N ASP A 142 4.75 -10.54 17.77
CA ASP A 142 4.95 -10.77 19.20
C ASP A 142 5.14 -9.45 19.95
N GLY A 143 4.32 -9.23 20.97
CA GLY A 143 4.27 -7.97 21.73
C GLY A 143 3.21 -6.98 21.29
N LEU A 144 2.65 -7.10 20.09
CA LEU A 144 1.55 -6.22 19.66
C LEU A 144 0.21 -6.58 20.36
N PRO A 145 -0.55 -5.60 20.85
CA PRO A 145 -1.82 -5.86 21.50
C PRO A 145 -2.92 -6.22 20.48
N LYS A 146 -3.81 -7.12 20.85
CA LYS A 146 -4.98 -7.48 20.01
C LYS A 146 -5.98 -6.33 19.78
N SER A 147 -5.84 -5.24 20.51
CA SER A 147 -6.64 -4.01 20.28
C SER A 147 -6.10 -3.16 19.14
N PHE A 148 -4.85 -3.37 18.71
CA PHE A 148 -4.23 -2.61 17.64
C PHE A 148 -4.74 -3.06 16.27
N ASN A 149 -5.41 -2.15 15.57
CA ASN A 149 -5.90 -2.37 14.21
C ASN A 149 -4.97 -1.65 13.25
N ILE A 150 -4.02 -2.40 12.70
CA ILE A 150 -3.01 -1.90 11.79
C ILE A 150 -3.65 -1.59 10.44
N GLN A 151 -3.34 -0.42 9.87
CA GLN A 151 -3.78 -0.01 8.54
C GLN A 151 -2.65 -0.14 7.52
N ALA A 152 -1.44 0.28 7.89
CA ALA A 152 -0.28 0.26 7.00
C ALA A 152 1.01 -0.04 7.78
N ILE A 153 2.03 -0.46 7.03
CA ILE A 153 3.37 -0.77 7.53
C ILE A 153 4.41 -0.36 6.49
N HIS A 154 5.52 0.20 6.92
CA HIS A 154 6.69 0.46 6.08
C HIS A 154 7.96 0.46 6.95
N GLY A 155 9.13 0.26 6.35
CA GLY A 155 10.39 0.24 7.07
C GLY A 155 11.56 0.75 6.24
N PHE A 156 12.61 1.20 6.91
CA PHE A 156 13.89 1.48 6.27
C PHE A 156 14.60 0.17 5.90
N ASP A 157 14.45 -0.83 6.78
CA ASP A 157 14.93 -2.20 6.57
C ASP A 157 14.10 -3.20 7.40
N ALA A 158 14.56 -4.46 7.49
CA ALA A 158 13.85 -5.52 8.22
C ALA A 158 13.91 -5.39 9.75
N THR A 159 14.67 -4.42 10.28
CA THR A 159 14.89 -4.17 11.71
C THR A 159 14.50 -2.74 12.13
N ASP A 160 13.96 -1.95 11.21
CA ASP A 160 13.50 -0.59 11.46
C ASP A 160 12.17 -0.37 10.72
N ILE A 161 11.07 -0.81 11.36
CA ILE A 161 9.74 -0.91 10.76
C ILE A 161 8.74 -0.12 11.60
N TYR A 162 7.85 0.60 10.94
CA TYR A 162 6.77 1.36 11.56
C TYR A 162 5.41 0.81 11.10
N ALA A 163 4.54 0.51 12.06
CA ALA A 163 3.16 0.11 11.82
C ALA A 163 2.21 1.18 12.38
N VAL A 164 1.24 1.59 11.57
CA VAL A 164 0.30 2.67 11.93
C VAL A 164 -1.13 2.18 11.90
N GLY A 165 -2.00 2.79 12.70
CA GLY A 165 -3.39 2.38 12.77
C GLY A 165 -4.33 3.39 13.39
N ARG A 166 -5.46 2.91 13.89
CA ARG A 166 -6.51 3.77 14.44
C ARG A 166 -6.08 4.44 15.75
N LYS A 167 -6.70 5.57 16.07
CA LYS A 167 -6.53 6.32 17.31
C LYS A 167 -5.09 6.84 17.53
N GLY A 168 -4.39 7.17 16.45
CA GLY A 168 -3.02 7.68 16.51
C GLY A 168 -2.00 6.62 16.95
N GLU A 169 -2.34 5.33 16.96
CA GLU A 169 -1.40 4.30 17.35
C GLU A 169 -0.33 4.08 16.30
N VAL A 170 0.94 4.19 16.73
CA VAL A 170 2.14 3.88 15.97
C VAL A 170 3.02 2.97 16.79
N TRP A 171 3.51 1.91 16.17
CA TRP A 171 4.43 0.96 16.77
C TRP A 171 5.68 0.83 15.91
N HIS A 172 6.82 0.77 16.56
CA HIS A 172 8.13 0.62 15.96
C HIS A 172 8.70 -0.77 16.29
N TYR A 173 9.29 -1.42 15.29
CA TYR A 173 9.95 -2.72 15.41
C TYR A 173 11.44 -2.57 15.18
N ASP A 174 12.26 -2.96 16.16
CA ASP A 174 13.73 -2.89 16.12
C ASP A 174 14.40 -4.19 15.60
N GLY A 175 13.61 -5.06 14.97
CA GLY A 175 14.06 -6.40 14.54
C GLY A 175 13.85 -7.49 15.59
N LYS A 176 13.41 -7.14 16.81
CA LYS A 176 13.20 -8.08 17.92
C LYS A 176 11.88 -7.87 18.64
N VAL A 177 11.56 -6.62 18.98
CA VAL A 177 10.38 -6.25 19.75
C VAL A 177 9.65 -5.08 19.12
N TRP A 178 8.34 -5.04 19.32
CA TRP A 178 7.50 -3.90 18.98
C TRP A 178 7.37 -2.98 20.18
N GLU A 179 7.65 -1.70 19.99
CA GLU A 179 7.49 -0.66 21.00
C GLU A 179 6.48 0.39 20.55
N LYS A 180 5.56 0.77 21.43
CA LYS A 180 4.57 1.81 21.15
C LYS A 180 5.23 3.17 21.23
N LEU A 181 5.03 4.00 20.21
CA LEU A 181 5.49 5.38 20.19
C LEU A 181 4.42 6.32 20.75
N ASP A 182 4.87 7.40 21.42
CA ASP A 182 3.99 8.46 21.89
C ASP A 182 3.79 9.48 20.77
N MET A 183 2.56 9.57 20.26
CA MET A 183 2.25 10.36 19.08
C MET A 183 1.47 11.62 19.43
N PRO A 184 1.74 12.76 18.75
CA PRO A 184 1.06 14.04 19.02
C PRO A 184 -0.35 14.11 18.41
N THR A 185 -1.00 12.98 18.17
CA THR A 185 -2.34 12.89 17.58
C THR A 185 -3.09 11.64 18.05
N ASN A 186 -4.42 11.69 17.96
CA ASN A 186 -5.31 10.54 18.10
C ASN A 186 -6.14 10.28 16.84
N ALA A 187 -5.79 10.88 15.70
CA ALA A 187 -6.44 10.65 14.41
C ALA A 187 -6.27 9.19 13.97
N ASN A 188 -7.18 8.72 13.10
CA ASN A 188 -6.96 7.44 12.44
C ASN A 188 -5.89 7.62 11.37
N LEU A 189 -4.80 6.87 11.48
CA LEU A 189 -3.68 6.89 10.54
C LEU A 189 -3.94 5.90 9.42
N THR A 190 -3.58 6.26 8.20
CA THR A 190 -3.93 5.55 6.96
C THR A 190 -2.74 4.94 6.26
N SER A 191 -1.62 5.66 6.18
CA SER A 191 -0.40 5.20 5.53
C SER A 191 0.85 5.74 6.22
N VAL A 192 1.99 5.08 5.99
CA VAL A 192 3.30 5.41 6.53
C VAL A 192 4.38 5.20 5.48
N LYS A 193 5.34 6.12 5.40
CA LYS A 193 6.50 6.05 4.51
C LYS A 193 7.79 6.40 5.25
N CYS A 194 8.71 5.45 5.28
CA CYS A 194 10.12 5.70 5.64
C CYS A 194 10.80 6.28 4.40
N ALA A 195 11.16 7.54 4.44
CA ALA A 195 11.64 8.29 3.29
C ALA A 195 13.17 8.32 3.20
N ALA A 196 13.70 8.60 2.01
CA ALA A 196 15.16 8.60 1.78
C ALA A 196 15.90 9.73 2.50
N ASP A 197 15.19 10.74 3.03
CA ASP A 197 15.75 11.78 3.90
C ASP A 197 15.98 11.32 5.36
N GLY A 198 15.69 10.04 5.65
CA GLY A 198 15.84 9.44 6.98
C GLY A 198 14.70 9.73 7.94
N LYS A 199 13.61 10.35 7.47
CA LYS A 199 12.41 10.61 8.26
C LYS A 199 11.29 9.64 7.91
N VAL A 200 10.37 9.51 8.84
CA VAL A 200 9.12 8.78 8.65
C VAL A 200 7.98 9.78 8.53
N TYR A 201 7.19 9.64 7.50
CA TYR A 201 6.00 10.43 7.26
C TYR A 201 4.76 9.57 7.39
N ILE A 202 3.69 10.10 8.00
CA ILE A 202 2.46 9.37 8.28
C ILE A 202 1.27 10.23 7.89
N THR A 203 0.34 9.66 7.12
CA THR A 203 -0.94 10.29 6.79
C THR A 203 -2.07 9.77 7.65
N GLY A 204 -3.18 10.52 7.69
CA GLY A 204 -4.39 10.12 8.39
C GLY A 204 -5.61 10.96 8.05
N HIS A 205 -6.68 10.70 8.78
CA HIS A 205 -7.95 11.39 8.58
C HIS A 205 -7.84 12.87 8.95
N SER A 206 -8.76 13.66 8.40
CA SER A 206 -8.90 15.12 8.66
C SER A 206 -7.60 15.89 8.40
N GLY A 207 -6.95 15.63 7.27
CA GLY A 207 -5.73 16.30 6.85
C GLY A 207 -4.50 15.97 7.72
N THR A 208 -4.56 14.93 8.55
CA THR A 208 -3.43 14.61 9.43
C THR A 208 -2.20 14.22 8.61
N LEU A 209 -1.09 14.94 8.82
CA LEU A 209 0.22 14.62 8.28
C LEU A 209 1.25 14.78 9.42
N LEU A 210 1.99 13.73 9.67
CA LEU A 210 3.03 13.69 10.71
C LEU A 210 4.39 13.47 10.07
N CYS A 211 5.42 13.96 10.73
CA CYS A 211 6.81 13.71 10.39
C CYS A 211 7.61 13.45 11.65
N GLY A 212 8.54 12.50 11.59
CA GLY A 212 9.41 12.23 12.74
C GLY A 212 10.40 11.11 12.50
N SER A 213 11.08 10.72 13.58
CA SER A 213 11.96 9.56 13.62
C SER A 213 12.22 9.21 15.10
N GLY A 214 12.29 7.92 15.42
CA GLY A 214 12.46 7.45 16.79
C GLY A 214 11.36 7.98 17.73
N GLU A 215 11.76 8.71 18.78
CA GLU A 215 10.84 9.26 19.77
C GLU A 215 10.35 10.69 19.46
N THR A 216 10.84 11.31 18.38
CA THR A 216 10.54 12.72 18.07
C THR A 216 9.57 12.81 16.91
N TRP A 217 8.36 13.31 17.18
CA TRP A 217 7.29 13.44 16.21
C TRP A 217 6.65 14.82 16.24
N GLU A 218 6.31 15.34 15.08
CA GLU A 218 5.59 16.61 14.92
C GLU A 218 4.40 16.46 13.95
N VAL A 219 3.38 17.28 14.18
CA VAL A 219 2.28 17.47 13.23
C VAL A 219 2.74 18.51 12.22
N ILE A 220 2.68 18.17 10.94
CA ILE A 220 2.88 19.13 9.85
C ILE A 220 1.58 19.93 9.71
N ASN A 221 1.62 21.17 10.16
CA ASN A 221 0.46 22.08 10.14
C ASN A 221 0.37 22.79 8.77
N HIS A 222 -0.07 22.07 7.74
CA HIS A 222 -0.09 22.55 6.37
C HIS A 222 -1.25 23.47 6.03
N GLU A 223 -2.33 23.48 6.79
CA GLU A 223 -3.54 24.31 6.61
C GLU A 223 -4.13 24.27 5.16
N SER A 224 -3.73 23.30 4.33
CA SER A 224 -4.06 23.26 2.92
C SER A 224 -5.35 22.48 2.62
N THR A 225 -5.66 21.48 3.44
CA THR A 225 -6.83 20.62 3.31
C THR A 225 -7.17 19.94 4.63
N ASP A 226 -8.44 19.66 4.84
CA ASP A 226 -8.98 18.82 5.92
C ASP A 226 -9.55 17.49 5.40
N GLU A 227 -9.31 17.19 4.11
CA GLU A 227 -9.65 15.89 3.54
C GLU A 227 -8.87 14.77 4.22
N ASP A 228 -9.45 13.56 4.24
CA ASP A 228 -8.71 12.37 4.64
C ASP A 228 -7.55 12.13 3.67
N LEU A 229 -6.34 12.03 4.20
CA LEU A 229 -5.15 11.67 3.42
C LEU A 229 -5.00 10.16 3.47
N TRP A 230 -5.02 9.51 2.29
CA TRP A 230 -5.11 8.06 2.19
C TRP A 230 -3.78 7.37 2.04
N ASP A 231 -2.85 7.97 1.27
CA ASP A 231 -1.57 7.36 1.00
C ASP A 231 -0.44 8.38 0.94
N ILE A 232 0.79 7.91 1.03
CA ILE A 232 2.00 8.74 1.06
C ILE A 232 3.16 8.06 0.36
N GLU A 233 3.84 8.80 -0.50
CA GLU A 233 5.01 8.34 -1.21
C GLU A 233 6.15 9.36 -1.21
N TRP A 234 7.38 8.86 -1.31
CA TRP A 234 8.58 9.64 -1.53
C TRP A 234 9.00 9.52 -2.99
N PHE A 235 9.03 10.64 -3.68
CA PHE A 235 9.40 10.70 -5.09
C PHE A 235 10.20 11.97 -5.39
N GLU A 236 11.36 11.84 -6.05
CA GLU A 236 12.24 12.95 -6.40
C GLU A 236 12.52 13.92 -5.25
N ASP A 237 12.98 13.36 -4.12
CA ASP A 237 13.30 14.09 -2.89
C ASP A 237 12.15 14.92 -2.31
N LYS A 238 10.90 14.52 -2.59
CA LYS A 238 9.69 15.16 -2.08
C LYS A 238 8.67 14.14 -1.58
N VAL A 239 7.88 14.59 -0.61
CA VAL A 239 6.72 13.86 -0.12
C VAL A 239 5.50 14.21 -0.96
N TYR A 240 4.81 13.17 -1.43
CA TYR A 240 3.51 13.26 -2.08
C TYR A 240 2.48 12.54 -1.22
N VAL A 241 1.29 13.11 -1.09
CA VAL A 241 0.17 12.53 -0.37
C VAL A 241 -1.07 12.54 -1.24
N SER A 242 -1.90 11.52 -1.14
CA SER A 242 -3.17 11.45 -1.84
C SER A 242 -4.36 11.68 -0.90
N SER A 243 -5.38 12.34 -1.41
CA SER A 243 -6.74 12.30 -0.88
C SER A 243 -7.63 11.51 -1.84
N MET A 244 -8.95 11.48 -1.59
CA MET A 244 -9.87 10.84 -2.52
C MET A 244 -9.83 11.46 -3.92
N SER A 245 -9.68 12.77 -4.02
CA SER A 245 -9.84 13.52 -5.27
C SER A 245 -8.57 14.25 -5.74
N SER A 246 -7.48 14.17 -5.00
CA SER A 246 -6.30 15.00 -5.25
C SER A 246 -5.02 14.33 -4.80
N VAL A 247 -3.94 14.71 -5.47
CA VAL A 247 -2.57 14.47 -4.99
C VAL A 247 -1.99 15.82 -4.58
N TYR A 248 -1.28 15.84 -3.48
CA TYR A 248 -0.58 17.01 -2.97
C TYR A 248 0.91 16.72 -2.85
N ARG A 249 1.72 17.73 -3.02
CA ARG A 249 3.16 17.71 -2.79
C ARG A 249 3.50 18.57 -1.60
N LEU A 250 4.29 18.05 -0.67
CA LEU A 250 4.80 18.81 0.47
C LEU A 250 5.94 19.72 0.02
N GLU A 251 5.78 21.01 0.22
CA GLU A 251 6.76 22.04 -0.11
C GLU A 251 7.42 22.59 1.16
N GLU A 252 8.46 23.39 0.99
CA GLU A 252 9.10 24.14 2.07
C GLU A 252 8.07 24.94 2.86
N GLY A 253 8.30 25.06 4.19
CA GLY A 253 7.38 25.74 5.10
C GLY A 253 6.13 24.92 5.44
N GLN A 254 6.21 23.60 5.29
CA GLN A 254 5.15 22.65 5.67
C GLN A 254 3.82 22.83 4.91
N ARG A 255 3.84 23.35 3.70
CA ARG A 255 2.65 23.57 2.89
C ARG A 255 2.41 22.43 1.92
N LEU A 256 1.18 21.88 1.88
CA LEU A 256 0.73 20.97 0.84
C LEU A 256 0.22 21.76 -0.36
N VAL A 257 0.82 21.55 -1.52
CA VAL A 257 0.43 22.15 -2.79
C VAL A 257 -0.23 21.09 -3.65
N LYS A 258 -1.46 21.37 -4.06
CA LYS A 258 -2.22 20.47 -4.95
C LYS A 258 -1.50 20.33 -6.28
N VAL A 259 -1.34 19.08 -6.71
CA VAL A 259 -0.73 18.74 -8.01
C VAL A 259 -1.68 19.09 -9.14
N ASP A 260 -1.15 19.66 -10.20
CA ASP A 260 -1.86 19.91 -11.45
C ASP A 260 -1.66 18.75 -12.43
N PHE A 261 -2.72 18.04 -12.75
CA PHE A 261 -2.71 16.95 -13.73
C PHE A 261 -2.80 17.43 -15.19
N GLY A 262 -2.88 18.75 -15.40
CA GLY A 262 -3.06 19.34 -16.73
C GLY A 262 -4.50 19.14 -17.25
N ASN A 263 -4.61 18.76 -18.53
CA ASN A 263 -5.91 18.63 -19.19
C ASN A 263 -6.63 17.30 -18.92
N ASP A 264 -5.98 16.34 -18.29
CA ASP A 264 -6.50 14.99 -18.05
C ASP A 264 -6.50 14.67 -16.54
N THR A 265 -7.50 15.19 -15.84
CA THR A 265 -7.64 15.04 -14.39
C THR A 265 -8.31 13.72 -14.05
N PRO A 266 -7.74 12.90 -13.13
CA PRO A 266 -8.38 11.68 -12.65
C PRO A 266 -9.61 11.99 -11.81
N LYS A 267 -10.55 11.05 -11.71
CA LYS A 267 -11.73 11.16 -10.85
C LYS A 267 -11.39 10.93 -9.38
N THR A 268 -10.50 9.97 -9.13
CA THR A 268 -10.07 9.58 -7.77
C THR A 268 -8.57 9.28 -7.73
N CYS A 269 -7.94 9.44 -6.55
CA CYS A 269 -6.48 9.39 -6.36
C CYS A 269 -6.09 8.68 -5.06
N TYR A 270 -6.70 7.57 -4.71
CA TYR A 270 -6.54 6.98 -3.37
C TYR A 270 -5.13 6.51 -3.01
N GLN A 271 -4.38 5.93 -3.97
CA GLN A 271 -3.11 5.29 -3.70
C GLN A 271 -2.00 5.83 -4.59
N LEU A 272 -0.79 5.79 -4.06
CA LEU A 272 0.45 6.16 -4.75
C LEU A 272 1.40 4.96 -4.80
N SER A 273 2.22 4.90 -5.83
CA SER A 273 3.27 3.90 -5.95
C SER A 273 4.43 4.47 -6.75
N THR A 274 5.67 4.21 -6.35
CA THR A 274 6.87 4.75 -6.99
C THR A 274 7.87 3.65 -7.35
N ALA A 275 8.39 3.69 -8.56
CA ALA A 275 9.51 2.87 -9.00
C ALA A 275 10.11 3.44 -10.29
N ASP A 276 11.39 3.17 -10.55
CA ASP A 276 12.08 3.42 -11.83
C ASP A 276 11.89 4.86 -12.38
N GLY A 277 11.94 5.86 -11.47
CA GLY A 277 11.79 7.28 -11.83
C GLY A 277 10.38 7.69 -12.25
N VAL A 278 9.37 6.90 -11.93
CA VAL A 278 7.96 7.26 -12.12
C VAL A 278 7.15 7.05 -10.84
N MET A 279 6.10 7.86 -10.71
CA MET A 279 5.07 7.69 -9.68
C MET A 279 3.72 7.45 -10.34
N TRP A 280 2.99 6.44 -9.86
CA TRP A 280 1.60 6.23 -10.21
C TRP A 280 0.69 6.77 -9.12
N SER A 281 -0.41 7.42 -9.54
CA SER A 281 -1.57 7.70 -8.70
C SER A 281 -2.74 6.88 -9.24
N ASN A 282 -3.33 6.04 -8.41
CA ASN A 282 -4.49 5.26 -8.81
C ASN A 282 -5.69 5.48 -7.89
N GLY A 283 -6.84 5.59 -8.52
CA GLY A 283 -8.15 5.57 -7.91
C GLY A 283 -8.98 4.38 -8.36
N GLU A 284 -10.28 4.45 -8.21
CA GLU A 284 -11.21 3.38 -8.59
C GLU A 284 -11.35 3.20 -10.12
N ASP A 285 -11.23 4.30 -10.88
CA ASP A 285 -11.45 4.34 -12.33
C ASP A 285 -10.20 4.70 -13.13
N ASP A 286 -9.19 5.27 -12.50
CA ASP A 286 -8.09 5.96 -13.16
C ASP A 286 -6.73 5.50 -12.65
N ILE A 287 -5.75 5.43 -13.53
CA ILE A 287 -4.33 5.34 -13.19
C ILE A 287 -3.58 6.42 -13.98
N MET A 288 -2.93 7.32 -13.25
CA MET A 288 -2.08 8.36 -13.79
C MET A 288 -0.61 8.06 -13.48
N ALA A 289 0.26 8.28 -14.43
CA ALA A 289 1.71 8.16 -14.27
C ALA A 289 2.38 9.53 -14.36
N PHE A 290 3.29 9.81 -13.44
CA PHE A 290 4.11 11.03 -13.37
C PHE A 290 5.58 10.68 -13.55
N ASP A 291 6.26 11.31 -14.51
CA ASP A 291 7.67 11.09 -14.82
C ASP A 291 8.61 12.13 -14.18
N GLY A 292 8.09 12.90 -13.19
CA GLY A 292 8.81 14.03 -12.58
C GLY A 292 8.49 15.39 -13.24
N THR A 293 7.92 15.37 -14.43
CA THR A 293 7.58 16.58 -15.20
C THR A 293 6.15 16.63 -15.68
N VAL A 294 5.63 15.52 -16.20
CA VAL A 294 4.32 15.46 -16.85
C VAL A 294 3.52 14.27 -16.34
N TRP A 295 2.23 14.50 -16.14
CA TRP A 295 1.26 13.44 -15.89
C TRP A 295 0.72 12.89 -17.20
N SER A 296 0.59 11.58 -17.29
CA SER A 296 -0.01 10.86 -18.40
C SER A 296 -0.94 9.76 -17.89
N ARG A 297 -2.04 9.53 -18.62
CA ARG A 297 -3.01 8.48 -18.25
C ARG A 297 -2.53 7.11 -18.72
N ILE A 298 -2.59 6.12 -17.83
CA ILE A 298 -2.42 4.70 -18.13
C ILE A 298 -3.78 4.04 -18.42
N VAL A 299 -4.79 4.37 -17.60
CA VAL A 299 -6.18 3.88 -17.71
C VAL A 299 -7.16 5.01 -17.47
#